data_c14959b42509c712636a6382e4618c9a
#
_entry.id   c14959b42509c712636a6382e4618c9a
#
_cell.length_a   1.000
_cell.length_b   1.000
_cell.length_c   1.000
_cell.angle_alpha   90.00
_cell.angle_beta   90.00
_cell.angle_gamma   90.00
#
_symmetry.space_group_name_H-M   'P 1'
#
loop_
_entity.id
_entity.type
_entity.pdbx_description
1 polymer ?
#
loop_
_entity_poly.entity_id
_entity_poly.type
_entity_poly.pdbx_seq_one_letter_code
_entity_poly.pdbx_strand_id
1 'polypeptide(L)'
;MKKRFLALTLALAMTSALLTGCGGSSAPAASAGSASGSGSAAPAEPAAELTATQKIIAEAEGMTLEELAKKAIEESNGATFYGVGNSSRGKTALPLFIEYLQSIDPSYNMEYDWQQPKNNKIFDQLTADALKPTGTYAMTLIQDGNQIESKMVQPGVLDTFIPKDWADANGTTADAYTGFLPLQTLNKVFMYNNTGSKTYDNCWDFVAEGEHGLYMDIDSEIVGKNFLYMLTEDTYAGWLKEAFDALSADEQAYFQPTIDAMASEASDLGLGENGKYALAWIKLWVESYNAQTDDGPICNTLVDKSATDQFGLLVYSKLRSVEESATVSVNNVNVAAYQDGYTGIGGFGYCHYLFVTDNSPLPWTACAFIAYMTCTEDGFSAWGKDMG
;
A
#
# COMPACT_ATOMS: atom_id res chain seq x y z
N MET A 1 38.14 -4.46 8.94
CA MET A 1 36.75 -4.48 8.47
C MET A 1 35.86 -4.46 9.71
N LYS A 2 35.20 -3.34 9.98
CA LYS A 2 34.41 -3.14 11.21
C LYS A 2 32.97 -3.56 10.89
N LYS A 3 32.52 -4.65 11.53
CA LYS A 3 31.11 -5.09 11.50
C LYS A 3 30.28 -4.02 12.22
N ARG A 4 29.35 -3.40 11.51
CA ARG A 4 28.34 -2.52 12.12
C ARG A 4 27.17 -3.42 12.52
N PHE A 5 26.99 -3.65 13.80
CA PHE A 5 25.76 -4.14 14.36
C PHE A 5 24.71 -3.02 14.26
N LEU A 6 23.69 -3.22 13.45
CA LEU A 6 22.50 -2.38 13.46
C LEU A 6 21.48 -3.08 14.37
N ALA A 7 21.36 -2.58 15.60
CA ALA A 7 20.27 -2.98 16.47
C ALA A 7 19.00 -2.31 15.96
N LEU A 8 18.04 -3.12 15.53
CA LEU A 8 16.70 -2.68 15.16
C LEU A 8 15.93 -2.37 16.47
N THR A 9 16.02 -1.14 16.95
CA THR A 9 15.18 -0.68 18.07
C THR A 9 13.85 -0.21 17.50
N LEU A 10 12.86 -1.07 17.54
CA LEU A 10 11.46 -0.73 17.29
C LEU A 10 10.92 -0.02 18.54
N ALA A 11 10.98 1.31 18.56
CA ALA A 11 10.37 2.10 19.62
C ALA A 11 8.90 2.37 19.26
N LEU A 12 8.00 1.51 19.74
CA LEU A 12 6.56 1.76 19.74
C LEU A 12 6.24 2.61 20.97
N ALA A 13 5.98 3.90 20.80
CA ALA A 13 5.45 4.75 21.86
C ALA A 13 3.93 4.53 21.96
N MET A 14 3.51 3.59 22.81
CA MET A 14 2.12 3.51 23.27
C MET A 14 1.92 4.45 24.45
N THR A 15 1.12 5.48 24.28
CA THR A 15 0.55 6.26 25.39
C THR A 15 -0.56 5.47 26.05
N SER A 16 -0.23 4.80 27.15
CA SER A 16 -1.18 4.12 28.03
C SER A 16 -1.93 5.12 28.90
N ALA A 17 -3.24 5.25 28.72
CA ALA A 17 -4.12 5.86 29.70
C ALA A 17 -4.37 4.87 30.85
N LEU A 18 -3.87 5.21 32.03
CA LEU A 18 -4.10 4.50 33.26
C LEU A 18 -5.55 4.69 33.74
N LEU A 19 -6.31 3.61 33.86
CA LEU A 19 -7.50 3.53 34.68
C LEU A 19 -7.26 2.47 35.78
N THR A 20 -6.93 2.94 36.95
CA THR A 20 -6.92 2.15 38.19
C THR A 20 -8.35 1.91 38.65
N GLY A 21 -8.71 0.66 38.87
CA GLY A 21 -9.93 0.24 39.55
C GLY A 21 -9.70 -1.05 40.34
N CYS A 22 -9.58 -0.92 41.64
CA CYS A 22 -9.41 -2.02 42.61
C CYS A 22 -10.65 -2.90 42.73
N GLY A 23 -10.43 -4.18 42.91
CA GLY A 23 -11.42 -5.22 43.09
C GLY A 23 -12.03 -5.31 44.49
N GLY A 24 -13.04 -6.17 44.65
CA GLY A 24 -13.64 -6.62 45.90
C GLY A 24 -15.04 -7.18 45.73
N SER A 25 -15.17 -8.44 46.07
CA SER A 25 -16.37 -9.30 46.05
C SER A 25 -17.55 -8.86 46.92
N SER A 26 -18.69 -9.42 46.54
CA SER A 26 -19.90 -9.81 47.32
C SER A 26 -21.11 -8.91 47.26
N ALA A 27 -22.23 -9.45 46.73
CA ALA A 27 -23.63 -9.01 46.89
C ALA A 27 -24.16 -9.45 48.27
N PRO A 28 -25.36 -9.01 48.78
CA PRO A 28 -26.55 -8.63 47.99
C PRO A 28 -27.42 -7.47 48.59
N ALA A 29 -28.43 -7.11 47.82
CA ALA A 29 -29.80 -6.63 48.14
C ALA A 29 -30.07 -5.15 48.47
N ALA A 30 -30.86 -4.58 47.60
CA ALA A 30 -32.03 -3.68 47.74
C ALA A 30 -31.99 -2.39 48.59
N SER A 31 -32.13 -1.23 47.97
CA SER A 31 -33.34 -0.40 48.06
C SER A 31 -33.15 0.97 47.35
N ALA A 32 -34.25 1.54 46.94
CA ALA A 32 -34.42 2.76 46.16
C ALA A 32 -33.90 4.02 46.86
N GLY A 33 -33.34 4.94 46.03
CA GLY A 33 -33.02 6.29 46.46
C GLY A 33 -32.67 7.15 45.23
N SER A 34 -33.61 7.95 44.77
CA SER A 34 -33.41 9.01 43.78
C SER A 34 -32.39 10.03 44.27
N ALA A 35 -31.34 10.24 43.51
CA ALA A 35 -30.55 11.46 43.58
C ALA A 35 -30.12 11.83 42.16
N SER A 36 -30.76 12.90 41.64
CA SER A 36 -30.38 13.60 40.45
C SER A 36 -29.01 14.23 40.60
N GLY A 37 -28.00 13.59 40.02
CA GLY A 37 -26.68 14.17 39.80
C GLY A 37 -26.62 14.72 38.39
N SER A 38 -26.69 16.04 38.24
CA SER A 38 -26.38 16.73 36.98
C SER A 38 -24.89 16.57 36.68
N GLY A 39 -24.56 15.55 35.92
CA GLY A 39 -23.26 15.43 35.30
C GLY A 39 -23.17 16.51 34.22
N SER A 40 -22.39 17.57 34.49
CA SER A 40 -21.97 18.53 33.48
C SER A 40 -21.17 17.76 32.44
N ALA A 41 -21.78 17.55 31.26
CA ALA A 41 -21.04 17.11 30.07
C ALA A 41 -20.02 18.20 29.78
N ALA A 42 -18.75 17.81 29.65
CA ALA A 42 -17.73 18.70 29.12
C ALA A 42 -18.23 19.24 27.76
N PRO A 43 -18.01 20.53 27.48
CA PRO A 43 -18.37 21.08 26.18
C PRO A 43 -17.68 20.24 25.10
N ALA A 44 -18.43 19.73 24.12
CA ALA A 44 -17.85 19.14 22.92
C ALA A 44 -16.96 20.21 22.28
N GLU A 45 -15.72 19.89 21.98
CA GLU A 45 -14.87 20.77 21.18
C GLU A 45 -15.62 21.12 19.90
N PRO A 46 -15.61 22.40 19.50
CA PRO A 46 -16.26 22.78 18.24
C PRO A 46 -15.63 21.97 17.12
N ALA A 47 -16.47 21.34 16.29
CA ALA A 47 -16.00 20.65 15.08
C ALA A 47 -15.13 21.62 14.28
N ALA A 48 -13.93 21.16 13.87
CA ALA A 48 -13.03 21.96 13.07
C ALA A 48 -13.75 22.44 11.80
N GLU A 49 -13.55 23.68 11.42
CA GLU A 49 -14.16 24.21 10.19
C GLU A 49 -13.49 23.53 8.97
N LEU A 50 -14.31 23.03 8.04
CA LEU A 50 -13.82 22.39 6.82
C LEU A 50 -12.97 23.37 6.00
N THR A 51 -11.90 22.89 5.42
CA THR A 51 -11.07 23.64 4.47
C THR A 51 -11.86 23.96 3.19
N ALA A 52 -11.31 24.79 2.33
CA ALA A 52 -11.94 25.09 1.03
C ALA A 52 -12.03 23.83 0.16
N THR A 53 -10.99 23.00 0.14
CA THR A 53 -10.95 21.73 -0.60
C THR A 53 -11.96 20.74 -0.04
N GLN A 54 -12.05 20.58 1.27
CA GLN A 54 -13.02 19.68 1.91
C GLN A 54 -14.47 20.06 1.64
N LYS A 55 -14.78 21.35 1.57
CA LYS A 55 -16.11 21.84 1.17
C LYS A 55 -16.44 21.47 -0.28
N ILE A 56 -15.44 21.56 -1.18
CA ILE A 56 -15.59 21.15 -2.59
C ILE A 56 -15.77 19.64 -2.69
N ILE A 57 -14.97 18.85 -1.97
CA ILE A 57 -15.10 17.39 -1.95
C ILE A 57 -16.50 16.97 -1.49
N ALA A 58 -17.01 17.55 -0.39
CA ALA A 58 -18.36 17.27 0.10
C ALA A 58 -19.47 17.59 -0.91
N GLU A 59 -19.31 18.63 -1.73
CA GLU A 59 -20.22 18.92 -2.85
C GLU A 59 -20.04 17.92 -4.00
N ALA A 60 -18.77 17.60 -4.34
CA ALA A 60 -18.39 16.71 -5.44
C ALA A 60 -18.89 15.27 -5.23
N GLU A 61 -18.94 14.78 -4.00
CA GLU A 61 -19.43 13.43 -3.65
C GLU A 61 -20.91 13.22 -3.95
N GLY A 62 -21.66 14.30 -4.12
CA GLY A 62 -23.05 14.27 -4.58
C GLY A 62 -23.23 14.31 -6.10
N MET A 63 -22.15 14.50 -6.87
CA MET A 63 -22.19 14.77 -8.31
C MET A 63 -21.83 13.53 -9.14
N THR A 64 -22.48 13.44 -10.32
CA THR A 64 -22.07 12.49 -11.36
C THR A 64 -20.77 12.93 -12.04
N LEU A 65 -20.10 12.01 -12.73
CA LEU A 65 -18.90 12.34 -13.51
C LEU A 65 -19.15 13.46 -14.53
N GLU A 66 -20.33 13.48 -15.18
CA GLU A 66 -20.67 14.53 -16.16
C GLU A 66 -20.78 15.92 -15.50
N GLU A 67 -21.34 16.01 -14.30
CA GLU A 67 -21.44 17.25 -13.53
C GLU A 67 -20.07 17.71 -13.05
N LEU A 68 -19.24 16.80 -12.57
CA LEU A 68 -17.85 17.07 -12.21
C LEU A 68 -17.00 17.55 -13.40
N ALA A 69 -17.20 16.95 -14.57
CA ALA A 69 -16.51 17.36 -15.79
C ALA A 69 -16.80 18.82 -16.17
N LYS A 70 -18.06 19.27 -16.02
CA LYS A 70 -18.43 20.68 -16.26
C LYS A 70 -17.73 21.62 -15.28
N LYS A 71 -17.66 21.26 -14.00
CA LYS A 71 -16.91 22.01 -12.97
C LYS A 71 -15.41 22.05 -13.28
N ALA A 72 -14.82 20.92 -13.71
CA ALA A 72 -13.42 20.85 -14.09
C ALA A 72 -13.10 21.75 -15.29
N ILE A 73 -13.97 21.79 -16.31
CA ILE A 73 -13.82 22.69 -17.48
C ILE A 73 -13.83 24.16 -17.04
N GLU A 74 -14.78 24.54 -16.16
CA GLU A 74 -14.88 25.91 -15.63
C GLU A 74 -13.63 26.31 -14.83
N GLU A 75 -13.07 25.37 -14.03
CA GLU A 75 -11.94 25.64 -13.14
C GLU A 75 -10.60 25.68 -13.87
N SER A 76 -10.35 24.74 -14.79
CA SER A 76 -9.00 24.46 -15.26
C SER A 76 -8.75 24.80 -16.73
N ASN A 77 -9.69 25.40 -17.44
CA ASN A 77 -9.46 25.82 -18.84
C ASN A 77 -8.32 26.86 -18.92
N GLY A 78 -7.26 26.55 -19.63
CA GLY A 78 -6.04 27.36 -19.75
C GLY A 78 -5.06 27.22 -18.54
N ALA A 79 -5.37 26.39 -17.57
CA ALA A 79 -4.50 26.11 -16.43
C ALA A 79 -3.53 24.96 -16.71
N THR A 80 -2.59 24.73 -15.77
CA THR A 80 -1.72 23.55 -15.75
C THR A 80 -2.09 22.68 -14.55
N PHE A 81 -2.42 21.43 -14.79
CA PHE A 81 -2.70 20.44 -13.76
C PHE A 81 -1.41 19.73 -13.34
N TYR A 82 -1.04 19.87 -12.07
CA TYR A 82 0.09 19.14 -11.50
C TYR A 82 -0.41 17.97 -10.65
N GLY A 83 0.02 16.77 -11.01
CA GLY A 83 -0.23 15.56 -10.22
C GLY A 83 1.07 14.88 -9.81
N VAL A 84 1.03 14.10 -8.74
CA VAL A 84 2.18 13.35 -8.27
C VAL A 84 1.77 11.94 -7.87
N GLY A 85 2.57 10.92 -8.20
CA GLY A 85 2.19 9.55 -7.87
C GLY A 85 3.29 8.52 -7.99
N ASN A 86 3.09 7.36 -7.36
CA ASN A 86 4.03 6.22 -7.43
C ASN A 86 4.03 5.50 -8.79
N SER A 87 3.19 5.89 -9.72
CA SER A 87 3.13 5.32 -11.07
C SER A 87 3.31 6.38 -12.15
N SER A 88 4.09 6.08 -13.19
CA SER A 88 4.23 6.93 -14.37
C SER A 88 2.96 7.00 -15.24
N ARG A 89 1.98 6.12 -15.00
CA ARG A 89 0.78 5.99 -15.82
C ARG A 89 -0.15 7.19 -15.77
N GLY A 90 -0.01 8.07 -14.77
CA GLY A 90 -0.67 9.36 -14.78
C GLY A 90 -0.37 10.21 -16.00
N LYS A 91 0.85 10.05 -16.59
CA LYS A 91 1.22 10.70 -17.88
C LYS A 91 0.41 10.17 -19.06
N THR A 92 -0.11 8.96 -18.99
CA THR A 92 -0.97 8.35 -20.00
C THR A 92 -2.45 8.65 -19.72
N ALA A 93 -2.85 8.68 -18.47
CA ALA A 93 -4.25 8.90 -18.08
C ALA A 93 -4.72 10.36 -18.27
N LEU A 94 -3.85 11.33 -18.02
CA LEU A 94 -4.21 12.75 -18.17
C LEU A 94 -4.58 13.16 -19.60
N PRO A 95 -3.85 12.77 -20.66
CA PRO A 95 -4.30 13.01 -22.03
C PRO A 95 -5.70 12.46 -22.33
N LEU A 96 -6.00 11.24 -21.88
CA LEU A 96 -7.34 10.65 -22.07
C LEU A 96 -8.43 11.44 -21.33
N PHE A 97 -8.13 11.93 -20.14
CA PHE A 97 -9.04 12.81 -19.42
C PHE A 97 -9.27 14.15 -20.12
N ILE A 98 -8.20 14.76 -20.69
CA ILE A 98 -8.32 15.99 -21.47
C ILE A 98 -9.18 15.76 -22.71
N GLU A 99 -8.98 14.65 -23.44
CA GLU A 99 -9.82 14.25 -24.56
C GLU A 99 -11.27 14.05 -24.17
N TYR A 100 -11.53 13.46 -23.00
CA TYR A 100 -12.88 13.34 -22.44
C TYR A 100 -13.51 14.73 -22.19
N LEU A 101 -12.80 15.66 -21.58
CA LEU A 101 -13.31 17.02 -21.36
C LEU A 101 -13.53 17.79 -22.67
N GLN A 102 -12.65 17.60 -23.67
CA GLN A 102 -12.81 18.17 -25.01
C GLN A 102 -13.99 17.56 -25.79
N SER A 103 -14.43 16.36 -25.45
CA SER A 103 -15.67 15.81 -26.01
C SER A 103 -16.92 16.57 -25.53
N ILE A 104 -16.84 17.22 -24.37
CA ILE A 104 -17.90 18.04 -23.76
C ILE A 104 -17.78 19.51 -24.23
N ASP A 105 -16.58 20.07 -24.17
CA ASP A 105 -16.25 21.41 -24.67
C ASP A 105 -15.03 21.35 -25.61
N PRO A 106 -15.22 21.38 -26.93
CA PRO A 106 -14.11 21.33 -27.89
C PRO A 106 -13.09 22.48 -27.79
N SER A 107 -13.41 23.54 -27.07
CA SER A 107 -12.49 24.66 -26.84
C SER A 107 -11.61 24.49 -25.60
N TYR A 108 -11.86 23.45 -24.81
CA TYR A 108 -11.10 23.18 -23.58
C TYR A 108 -9.63 22.91 -23.87
N ASN A 109 -8.79 23.56 -23.07
CA ASN A 109 -7.34 23.40 -23.15
C ASN A 109 -6.72 23.47 -21.76
N MET A 110 -6.13 22.35 -21.31
CA MET A 110 -5.42 22.24 -20.05
C MET A 110 -4.05 21.62 -20.31
N GLU A 111 -3.01 22.23 -19.79
CA GLU A 111 -1.69 21.62 -19.71
C GLU A 111 -1.58 20.72 -18.49
N TYR A 112 -0.61 19.81 -18.46
CA TYR A 112 -0.40 18.95 -17.32
C TYR A 112 1.09 18.60 -17.09
N ASP A 113 1.44 18.37 -15.84
CA ASP A 113 2.69 17.75 -15.42
C ASP A 113 2.39 16.69 -14.38
N TRP A 114 2.78 15.45 -14.66
CA TRP A 114 2.68 14.32 -13.74
C TRP A 114 4.07 13.90 -13.28
N GLN A 115 4.33 14.02 -11.99
CA GLN A 115 5.60 13.66 -11.38
C GLN A 115 5.55 12.28 -10.76
N GLN A 116 6.65 11.53 -10.89
CA GLN A 116 6.84 10.23 -10.25
C GLN A 116 8.14 10.24 -9.45
N PRO A 117 8.14 10.79 -8.25
CA PRO A 117 9.27 10.66 -7.35
C PRO A 117 9.42 9.21 -6.91
N LYS A 118 10.66 8.77 -6.70
CA LYS A 118 10.91 7.42 -6.20
C LYS A 118 10.53 7.33 -4.72
N ASN A 119 9.82 6.24 -4.39
CA ASN A 119 9.59 5.76 -3.03
C ASN A 119 9.08 6.85 -2.06
N ASN A 120 9.69 6.93 -0.89
CA ASN A 120 9.30 7.82 0.21
C ASN A 120 9.38 9.31 -0.11
N LYS A 121 10.06 9.72 -1.17
CA LYS A 121 10.16 11.14 -1.55
C LYS A 121 8.82 11.78 -1.86
N ILE A 122 7.81 10.99 -2.23
CA ILE A 122 6.47 11.51 -2.48
C ILE A 122 5.84 12.09 -1.20
N PHE A 123 6.07 11.43 -0.04
CA PHE A 123 5.57 11.90 1.25
C PHE A 123 6.24 13.23 1.65
N ASP A 124 7.55 13.33 1.46
CA ASP A 124 8.29 14.58 1.74
C ASP A 124 7.79 15.72 0.85
N GLN A 125 7.55 15.45 -0.44
CA GLN A 125 7.04 16.45 -1.37
C GLN A 125 5.63 16.92 -1.00
N LEU A 126 4.72 15.99 -0.69
CA LEU A 126 3.35 16.33 -0.29
C LEU A 126 3.32 17.09 1.03
N THR A 127 4.10 16.67 2.02
CA THR A 127 4.20 17.38 3.31
C THR A 127 4.75 18.79 3.13
N ALA A 128 5.79 18.96 2.29
CA ALA A 128 6.34 20.29 2.02
C ALA A 128 5.35 21.18 1.22
N ASP A 129 4.56 20.57 0.33
CA ASP A 129 3.55 21.29 -0.46
C ASP A 129 2.37 21.73 0.40
N ALA A 130 1.96 20.92 1.37
CA ALA A 130 0.88 21.26 2.31
C ALA A 130 1.17 22.48 3.20
N LEU A 131 2.45 22.88 3.34
CA LEU A 131 2.81 24.11 4.08
C LEU A 131 2.52 25.39 3.29
N LYS A 132 2.17 25.29 2.02
CA LYS A 132 1.86 26.47 1.18
C LYS A 132 0.38 26.89 1.37
N PRO A 133 0.06 28.18 1.25
CA PRO A 133 -1.35 28.63 1.25
C PRO A 133 -2.19 28.01 0.13
N THR A 134 -1.58 27.78 -1.03
CA THR A 134 -2.12 27.02 -2.15
C THR A 134 -1.02 26.07 -2.61
N GLY A 135 -1.36 24.80 -2.73
CA GLY A 135 -0.45 23.75 -3.13
C GLY A 135 -0.02 23.85 -4.58
N THR A 136 0.95 23.07 -4.95
CA THR A 136 1.35 22.84 -6.34
C THR A 136 0.53 21.69 -6.93
N TYR A 137 0.39 20.60 -6.17
CA TYR A 137 -0.24 19.38 -6.64
C TYR A 137 -1.75 19.42 -6.39
N ALA A 138 -2.53 19.06 -7.40
CA ALA A 138 -3.98 18.96 -7.27
C ALA A 138 -4.41 17.63 -6.63
N MET A 139 -3.69 16.57 -6.93
CA MET A 139 -3.97 15.23 -6.42
C MET A 139 -2.73 14.36 -6.34
N THR A 140 -2.88 13.23 -5.65
CA THR A 140 -1.85 12.19 -5.61
C THR A 140 -2.42 10.79 -5.83
N LEU A 141 -1.55 9.91 -6.34
CA LEU A 141 -1.74 8.46 -6.36
C LEU A 141 -0.59 7.84 -5.57
N ILE A 142 -0.88 7.26 -4.43
CA ILE A 142 0.12 6.63 -3.59
C ILE A 142 -0.25 5.21 -3.18
N GLN A 143 0.78 4.40 -2.99
CA GLN A 143 0.71 3.06 -2.43
C GLN A 143 1.07 3.09 -0.95
N ASP A 144 0.59 2.13 -0.18
CA ASP A 144 0.78 1.96 1.26
C ASP A 144 -0.29 2.60 2.15
N GLY A 145 -1.23 1.76 2.60
CA GLY A 145 -2.34 2.17 3.48
C GLY A 145 -1.91 2.62 4.88
N ASN A 146 -0.91 1.99 5.51
CA ASN A 146 -0.60 2.23 6.92
C ASN A 146 0.03 3.60 7.19
N GLN A 147 0.94 4.04 6.31
CA GLN A 147 1.59 5.34 6.50
C GLN A 147 0.75 6.51 5.96
N ILE A 148 -0.15 6.24 5.02
CA ILE A 148 -1.08 7.24 4.47
C ILE A 148 -1.94 7.81 5.58
N GLU A 149 -2.58 6.96 6.38
CA GLU A 149 -3.44 7.40 7.48
C GLU A 149 -2.68 8.33 8.44
N SER A 150 -1.58 7.86 8.99
CA SER A 150 -0.86 8.56 10.07
C SER A 150 -0.03 9.75 9.60
N LYS A 151 0.46 9.75 8.36
CA LYS A 151 1.36 10.80 7.85
C LYS A 151 0.70 11.80 6.92
N MET A 152 -0.43 11.42 6.30
CA MET A 152 -1.05 12.23 5.25
C MET A 152 -2.48 12.64 5.59
N VAL A 153 -3.34 11.70 5.98
CA VAL A 153 -4.76 12.00 6.21
C VAL A 153 -4.98 12.64 7.58
N GLN A 154 -4.50 12.01 8.66
CA GLN A 154 -4.65 12.59 10.02
C GLN A 154 -4.02 13.98 10.19
N PRO A 155 -2.85 14.29 9.59
CA PRO A 155 -2.30 15.64 9.61
C PRO A 155 -2.99 16.65 8.68
N GLY A 156 -3.98 16.23 7.85
CA GLY A 156 -4.67 17.09 6.91
C GLY A 156 -3.81 17.51 5.70
N VAL A 157 -2.96 16.60 5.20
CA VAL A 157 -2.19 16.80 3.96
C VAL A 157 -3.00 16.35 2.75
N LEU A 158 -3.79 15.28 2.94
CA LEU A 158 -4.60 14.64 1.90
C LEU A 158 -6.02 14.43 2.38
N ASP A 159 -6.97 14.62 1.46
CA ASP A 159 -8.38 14.36 1.65
C ASP A 159 -8.83 13.19 0.77
N THR A 160 -9.66 12.32 1.34
CA THR A 160 -10.33 11.26 0.61
C THR A 160 -11.52 11.84 -0.15
N PHE A 161 -11.66 11.48 -1.41
CA PHE A 161 -12.82 11.76 -2.24
C PHE A 161 -13.40 10.46 -2.78
N ILE A 162 -14.67 10.20 -2.54
CA ILE A 162 -15.37 8.99 -3.02
C ILE A 162 -16.38 9.39 -4.11
N PRO A 163 -16.09 9.14 -5.39
CA PRO A 163 -17.00 9.49 -6.48
C PRO A 163 -18.36 8.83 -6.31
N LYS A 164 -19.44 9.60 -6.53
CA LYS A 164 -20.81 9.08 -6.45
C LYS A 164 -21.03 7.84 -7.30
N ASP A 165 -20.60 7.89 -8.57
CA ASP A 165 -20.82 6.79 -9.51
C ASP A 165 -20.04 5.52 -9.10
N TRP A 166 -18.86 5.67 -8.48
CA TRP A 166 -18.12 4.56 -7.88
C TRP A 166 -18.84 3.99 -6.67
N ALA A 167 -19.32 4.85 -5.77
CA ALA A 167 -20.03 4.43 -4.57
C ALA A 167 -21.33 3.69 -4.93
N ASP A 168 -22.11 4.21 -5.88
CA ASP A 168 -23.32 3.57 -6.38
C ASP A 168 -23.03 2.18 -6.98
N ALA A 169 -21.98 2.05 -7.78
CA ALA A 169 -21.57 0.78 -8.39
C ALA A 169 -21.11 -0.25 -7.34
N ASN A 170 -20.59 0.20 -6.19
CA ASN A 170 -20.14 -0.66 -5.09
C ASN A 170 -21.19 -0.84 -3.97
N GLY A 171 -22.41 -0.33 -4.15
CA GLY A 171 -23.51 -0.47 -3.19
C GLY A 171 -23.25 0.25 -1.86
N THR A 172 -22.55 1.38 -1.88
CA THR A 172 -22.21 2.19 -0.71
C THR A 172 -22.54 3.68 -0.96
N THR A 173 -22.18 4.53 -0.02
CA THR A 173 -22.19 6.01 -0.15
C THR A 173 -20.85 6.54 0.35
N ALA A 174 -20.51 7.78 -0.01
CA ALA A 174 -19.29 8.42 0.48
C ALA A 174 -19.22 8.42 2.02
N ASP A 175 -20.31 8.77 2.69
CA ASP A 175 -20.40 8.79 4.16
C ASP A 175 -20.28 7.41 4.81
N ALA A 176 -20.69 6.35 4.12
CA ALA A 176 -20.67 4.98 4.64
C ALA A 176 -19.34 4.25 4.37
N TYR A 177 -18.57 4.72 3.40
CA TYR A 177 -17.30 4.11 3.04
C TYR A 177 -16.17 4.65 3.91
N THR A 178 -15.57 3.80 4.72
CA THR A 178 -14.53 4.18 5.70
C THR A 178 -13.11 3.95 5.21
N GLY A 179 -12.93 3.46 3.99
CA GLY A 179 -11.61 3.19 3.39
C GLY A 179 -11.09 4.34 2.54
N PHE A 180 -9.86 4.20 2.05
CA PHE A 180 -9.33 5.06 0.99
C PHE A 180 -9.82 4.58 -0.36
N LEU A 181 -10.03 5.50 -1.32
CA LEU A 181 -10.48 5.14 -2.66
C LEU A 181 -9.40 4.34 -3.40
N PRO A 182 -9.59 3.04 -3.68
CA PRO A 182 -8.60 2.26 -4.42
C PRO A 182 -8.77 2.50 -5.92
N LEU A 183 -7.64 2.70 -6.62
CA LEU A 183 -7.63 2.69 -8.09
C LEU A 183 -7.40 1.28 -8.63
N GLN A 184 -6.41 0.59 -8.06
CA GLN A 184 -6.04 -0.77 -8.48
C GLN A 184 -5.34 -1.52 -7.34
N THR A 185 -5.42 -2.84 -7.38
CA THR A 185 -4.60 -3.71 -6.56
C THR A 185 -3.48 -4.29 -7.41
N LEU A 186 -2.27 -4.22 -6.90
CA LEU A 186 -1.08 -4.84 -7.46
C LEU A 186 -0.59 -5.95 -6.53
N ASN A 187 0.29 -6.78 -7.02
CA ASN A 187 0.95 -7.81 -6.22
C ASN A 187 2.46 -7.81 -6.44
N LYS A 188 3.20 -8.19 -5.41
CA LYS A 188 4.56 -8.69 -5.52
C LYS A 188 4.52 -10.17 -5.20
N VAL A 189 5.11 -10.97 -6.06
CA VAL A 189 5.14 -12.43 -5.92
C VAL A 189 6.57 -12.95 -6.02
N PHE A 190 6.85 -14.06 -5.35
CA PHE A 190 8.10 -14.74 -5.52
C PHE A 190 8.15 -15.39 -6.90
N MET A 191 9.14 -14.98 -7.66
CA MET A 191 9.46 -15.52 -8.97
C MET A 191 10.89 -16.01 -8.99
N TYR A 192 11.15 -17.04 -9.77
CA TYR A 192 12.49 -17.58 -9.91
C TYR A 192 12.79 -17.93 -11.38
N ASN A 193 14.09 -17.90 -11.70
CA ASN A 193 14.57 -18.27 -13.01
C ASN A 193 14.58 -19.80 -13.15
N ASN A 194 13.95 -20.32 -14.20
CA ASN A 194 13.77 -21.77 -14.43
C ASN A 194 14.85 -22.38 -15.34
N THR A 195 15.91 -21.64 -15.64
CA THR A 195 17.05 -22.16 -16.43
C THR A 195 18.07 -22.92 -15.58
N GLY A 196 17.96 -22.84 -14.26
CA GLY A 196 18.76 -23.58 -13.30
C GLY A 196 18.15 -24.92 -12.88
N SER A 197 18.64 -25.45 -11.77
CA SER A 197 18.19 -26.72 -11.19
C SER A 197 17.33 -26.57 -9.93
N LYS A 198 17.25 -25.34 -9.37
CA LYS A 198 16.49 -25.08 -8.15
C LYS A 198 15.00 -24.97 -8.44
N THR A 199 14.20 -25.50 -7.52
CA THR A 199 12.77 -25.27 -7.38
C THR A 199 12.50 -24.70 -6.00
N TYR A 200 11.38 -24.00 -5.86
CA TYR A 200 10.97 -23.38 -4.60
C TYR A 200 9.53 -23.81 -4.34
N ASP A 201 9.38 -24.90 -3.61
CA ASP A 201 8.08 -25.54 -3.37
C ASP A 201 7.46 -25.09 -2.03
N ASN A 202 8.27 -24.40 -1.20
CA ASN A 202 7.89 -23.93 0.12
C ASN A 202 8.43 -22.52 0.36
N CYS A 203 7.69 -21.69 1.06
CA CYS A 203 8.14 -20.31 1.36
C CYS A 203 9.42 -20.26 2.23
N TRP A 204 9.77 -21.32 2.95
CA TRP A 204 11.02 -21.41 3.71
C TRP A 204 12.25 -21.64 2.81
N ASP A 205 12.05 -22.13 1.59
CA ASP A 205 13.14 -22.28 0.62
C ASP A 205 13.80 -20.93 0.30
N PHE A 206 13.02 -19.82 0.33
CA PHE A 206 13.55 -18.48 0.06
C PHE A 206 14.50 -17.95 1.14
N VAL A 207 14.54 -18.58 2.29
CA VAL A 207 15.39 -18.18 3.43
C VAL A 207 16.30 -19.32 3.88
N ALA A 208 16.46 -20.35 3.04
CA ALA A 208 17.35 -21.47 3.28
C ALA A 208 18.84 -21.05 3.22
N GLU A 209 19.72 -21.93 3.67
CA GLU A 209 21.17 -21.68 3.69
C GLU A 209 21.70 -21.37 2.27
N GLY A 210 22.37 -20.24 2.15
CA GLY A 210 22.98 -19.79 0.90
C GLY A 210 22.01 -19.13 -0.10
N GLU A 211 20.74 -18.97 0.27
CA GLU A 211 19.77 -18.25 -0.56
C GLU A 211 19.87 -16.72 -0.34
N HIS A 212 19.82 -15.95 -1.45
CA HIS A 212 19.95 -14.51 -1.46
C HIS A 212 18.95 -13.90 -2.45
N GLY A 213 17.66 -13.86 -2.07
CA GLY A 213 16.59 -13.36 -2.92
C GLY A 213 16.78 -11.90 -3.32
N LEU A 214 16.49 -11.58 -4.57
CA LEU A 214 16.49 -10.21 -5.06
C LEU A 214 15.24 -9.50 -4.55
N TYR A 215 15.40 -8.37 -3.86
CA TYR A 215 14.29 -7.57 -3.37
C TYR A 215 14.65 -6.09 -3.33
N MET A 216 13.65 -5.24 -3.41
CA MET A 216 13.87 -3.80 -3.25
C MET A 216 14.40 -3.49 -1.85
N ASP A 217 15.26 -2.49 -1.75
CA ASP A 217 15.77 -2.01 -0.46
C ASP A 217 14.60 -1.61 0.46
N ILE A 218 14.44 -2.37 1.54
CA ILE A 218 13.33 -2.26 2.50
C ILE A 218 13.26 -0.86 3.14
N ASP A 219 14.38 -0.19 3.31
CA ASP A 219 14.42 1.15 3.93
C ASP A 219 13.93 2.25 2.97
N SER A 220 14.05 2.02 1.68
CA SER A 220 13.59 2.96 0.65
C SER A 220 12.24 2.60 0.03
N GLU A 221 11.74 1.39 0.27
CA GLU A 221 10.47 0.88 -0.27
C GLU A 221 9.44 0.67 0.84
N ILE A 222 8.41 1.51 0.87
CA ILE A 222 7.37 1.47 1.90
C ILE A 222 6.61 0.13 1.87
N VAL A 223 6.22 -0.30 0.68
CA VAL A 223 5.44 -1.55 0.49
C VAL A 223 6.20 -2.78 0.98
N GLY A 224 7.54 -2.74 0.93
CA GLY A 224 8.38 -3.82 1.45
C GLY A 224 8.27 -4.02 2.97
N LYS A 225 8.16 -2.93 3.73
CA LYS A 225 7.92 -3.00 5.17
C LYS A 225 6.53 -3.55 5.47
N ASN A 226 5.52 -3.15 4.70
CA ASN A 226 4.17 -3.67 4.86
C ASN A 226 4.09 -5.18 4.66
N PHE A 227 4.84 -5.73 3.71
CA PHE A 227 4.98 -7.18 3.57
C PHE A 227 5.47 -7.84 4.85
N LEU A 228 6.53 -7.30 5.47
CA LEU A 228 7.06 -7.85 6.71
C LEU A 228 6.07 -7.73 7.87
N TYR A 229 5.36 -6.61 8.00
CA TYR A 229 4.30 -6.46 9.01
C TYR A 229 3.16 -7.43 8.78
N MET A 230 2.73 -7.62 7.52
CA MET A 230 1.69 -8.60 7.17
C MET A 230 2.04 -10.00 7.70
N LEU A 231 3.29 -10.43 7.58
CA LEU A 231 3.73 -11.75 8.05
C LEU A 231 3.54 -11.94 9.56
N THR A 232 3.49 -10.86 10.35
CA THR A 232 3.30 -10.93 11.81
C THR A 232 1.84 -11.07 12.23
N GLU A 233 0.88 -10.88 11.33
CA GLU A 233 -0.53 -11.13 11.59
C GLU A 233 -0.80 -12.63 11.78
N ASP A 234 -1.69 -12.99 12.68
CA ASP A 234 -1.94 -14.38 13.12
C ASP A 234 -2.21 -15.34 11.94
N THR A 235 -2.99 -14.89 10.95
CA THR A 235 -3.31 -15.69 9.77
C THR A 235 -2.06 -16.06 8.98
N TYR A 236 -1.22 -15.06 8.67
CA TYR A 236 -0.03 -15.29 7.83
C TYR A 236 1.10 -15.96 8.61
N ALA A 237 1.24 -15.65 9.91
CA ALA A 237 2.13 -16.39 10.80
C ALA A 237 1.71 -17.87 10.91
N GLY A 238 0.41 -18.16 10.88
CA GLY A 238 -0.14 -19.50 10.79
C GLY A 238 0.28 -20.23 9.51
N TRP A 239 0.20 -19.56 8.36
CA TRP A 239 0.65 -20.15 7.08
C TRP A 239 2.16 -20.42 7.05
N LEU A 240 2.97 -19.56 7.67
CA LEU A 240 4.40 -19.80 7.82
C LEU A 240 4.69 -21.03 8.68
N LYS A 241 3.90 -21.22 9.77
CA LYS A 241 4.01 -22.43 10.59
C LYS A 241 3.59 -23.68 9.84
N GLU A 242 2.46 -23.66 9.13
CA GLU A 242 2.00 -24.79 8.32
C GLU A 242 3.03 -25.17 7.26
N ALA A 243 3.63 -24.18 6.60
CA ALA A 243 4.70 -24.40 5.65
C ALA A 243 5.96 -25.00 6.31
N PHE A 244 6.32 -24.56 7.52
CA PHE A 244 7.41 -25.17 8.30
C PHE A 244 7.11 -26.62 8.64
N ASP A 245 5.90 -26.94 9.08
CA ASP A 245 5.50 -28.30 9.43
C ASP A 245 5.55 -29.26 8.21
N ALA A 246 5.45 -28.74 7.00
CA ALA A 246 5.53 -29.50 5.75
C ALA A 246 6.97 -29.78 5.28
N LEU A 247 7.98 -29.12 5.87
CA LEU A 247 9.38 -29.35 5.56
C LEU A 247 9.85 -30.72 6.03
N SER A 248 10.93 -31.22 5.43
CA SER A 248 11.62 -32.42 5.92
C SER A 248 12.22 -32.21 7.32
N ALA A 249 12.50 -33.30 8.03
CA ALA A 249 13.08 -33.24 9.37
C ALA A 249 14.44 -32.53 9.42
N ASP A 250 15.22 -32.63 8.37
CA ASP A 250 16.54 -31.98 8.27
C ASP A 250 16.40 -30.47 8.06
N GLU A 251 15.45 -30.04 7.22
CA GLU A 251 15.13 -28.64 7.00
C GLU A 251 14.52 -27.99 8.24
N GLN A 252 13.59 -28.69 8.92
CA GLN A 252 13.06 -28.21 10.19
C GLN A 252 14.17 -28.04 11.23
N ALA A 253 15.11 -28.98 11.33
CA ALA A 253 16.25 -28.90 12.25
C ALA A 253 17.16 -27.70 11.94
N TYR A 254 17.27 -27.28 10.69
CA TYR A 254 18.01 -26.08 10.29
C TYR A 254 17.34 -24.79 10.79
N PHE A 255 16.02 -24.64 10.63
CA PHE A 255 15.31 -23.43 11.01
C PHE A 255 14.95 -23.34 12.50
N GLN A 256 14.76 -24.48 13.18
CA GLN A 256 14.27 -24.56 14.56
C GLN A 256 15.05 -23.68 15.56
N PRO A 257 16.39 -23.60 15.53
CA PRO A 257 17.14 -22.75 16.46
C PRO A 257 16.80 -21.24 16.29
N THR A 258 16.56 -20.80 15.06
CA THR A 258 16.16 -19.40 14.81
C THR A 258 14.74 -19.15 15.30
N ILE A 259 13.82 -20.09 15.07
CA ILE A 259 12.42 -20.00 15.55
C ILE A 259 12.38 -19.94 17.09
N ASP A 260 13.15 -20.79 17.76
CA ASP A 260 13.22 -20.81 19.23
C ASP A 260 13.80 -19.51 19.79
N ALA A 261 14.81 -18.95 19.14
CA ALA A 261 15.40 -17.67 19.52
C ALA A 261 14.43 -16.48 19.40
N MET A 262 13.43 -16.55 18.52
CA MET A 262 12.42 -15.50 18.34
C MET A 262 11.23 -15.60 19.29
N ALA A 263 11.12 -16.65 20.10
CA ALA A 263 9.96 -16.89 20.95
C ALA A 263 9.74 -15.78 22.02
N SER A 264 10.81 -15.30 22.65
CA SER A 264 10.70 -14.21 23.63
C SER A 264 10.30 -12.91 22.98
N GLU A 265 10.94 -12.53 21.86
CA GLU A 265 10.64 -11.30 21.15
C GLU A 265 9.20 -11.29 20.60
N ALA A 266 8.71 -12.41 20.08
CA ALA A 266 7.33 -12.53 19.64
C ALA A 266 6.33 -12.28 20.80
N SER A 267 6.63 -12.83 21.99
CA SER A 267 5.83 -12.59 23.18
C SER A 267 5.88 -11.14 23.65
N ASP A 268 7.05 -10.52 23.66
CA ASP A 268 7.26 -9.13 24.08
C ASP A 268 6.55 -8.13 23.15
N LEU A 269 6.46 -8.48 21.86
CA LEU A 269 5.71 -7.73 20.85
C LEU A 269 4.20 -8.01 20.86
N GLY A 270 3.73 -8.93 21.71
CA GLY A 270 2.32 -9.30 21.81
C GLY A 270 1.79 -10.04 20.58
N LEU A 271 2.66 -10.70 19.81
CA LEU A 271 2.26 -11.52 18.66
C LEU A 271 1.59 -12.82 19.14
N GLY A 272 0.71 -13.38 18.29
CA GLY A 272 0.05 -14.65 18.55
C GLY A 272 1.01 -15.84 18.63
N GLU A 273 0.46 -17.02 18.89
CA GLU A 273 1.22 -18.27 19.11
C GLU A 273 2.26 -18.56 18.01
N ASN A 274 1.92 -18.22 16.76
CA ASN A 274 2.76 -18.47 15.60
C ASN A 274 3.74 -17.31 15.27
N GLY A 275 3.71 -16.21 16.02
CA GLY A 275 4.54 -15.01 15.77
C GLY A 275 6.04 -15.30 15.71
N LYS A 276 6.54 -16.31 16.45
CA LYS A 276 7.95 -16.73 16.40
C LYS A 276 8.38 -17.24 15.01
N TYR A 277 7.48 -17.89 14.25
CA TYR A 277 7.75 -18.35 12.88
C TYR A 277 7.86 -17.16 11.93
N ALA A 278 6.96 -16.18 12.09
CA ALA A 278 7.02 -14.94 11.33
C ALA A 278 8.32 -14.17 11.59
N LEU A 279 8.69 -13.95 12.84
CA LEU A 279 9.93 -13.25 13.18
C LEU A 279 11.19 -14.00 12.72
N ALA A 280 11.20 -15.34 12.80
CA ALA A 280 12.29 -16.15 12.30
C ALA A 280 12.45 -16.01 10.80
N TRP A 281 11.36 -16.12 10.04
CA TRP A 281 11.37 -15.95 8.58
C TRP A 281 11.83 -14.54 8.20
N ILE A 282 11.25 -13.49 8.83
CA ILE A 282 11.62 -12.09 8.60
C ILE A 282 13.10 -11.87 8.88
N LYS A 283 13.61 -12.39 10.00
CA LYS A 283 15.03 -12.27 10.37
C LYS A 283 15.93 -12.86 9.29
N LEU A 284 15.67 -14.10 8.89
CA LEU A 284 16.45 -14.79 7.87
C LEU A 284 16.39 -14.04 6.51
N TRP A 285 15.20 -13.58 6.12
CA TRP A 285 15.03 -12.79 4.91
C TRP A 285 15.83 -11.48 4.94
N VAL A 286 15.69 -10.70 5.99
CA VAL A 286 16.37 -9.39 6.14
C VAL A 286 17.89 -9.54 6.20
N GLU A 287 18.39 -10.65 6.76
CA GLU A 287 19.84 -10.95 6.84
C GLU A 287 20.43 -11.43 5.51
N SER A 288 19.62 -12.01 4.61
CA SER A 288 20.10 -12.69 3.41
C SER A 288 19.73 -12.00 2.09
N TYR A 289 18.64 -11.23 2.01
CA TYR A 289 18.21 -10.69 0.72
C TYR A 289 19.25 -9.77 0.08
N ASN A 290 19.28 -9.77 -1.25
CA ASN A 290 20.11 -8.90 -2.06
C ASN A 290 19.32 -7.64 -2.47
N ALA A 291 19.64 -6.51 -1.85
CA ALA A 291 18.93 -5.26 -2.06
C ALA A 291 19.07 -4.72 -3.48
N GLN A 292 17.96 -4.44 -4.10
CA GLN A 292 17.86 -3.86 -5.45
C GLN A 292 17.25 -2.47 -5.40
N THR A 293 17.53 -1.67 -6.41
CA THR A 293 17.02 -0.28 -6.48
C THR A 293 15.57 -0.17 -6.94
N ASP A 294 15.05 -1.20 -7.63
CA ASP A 294 13.74 -1.21 -8.30
C ASP A 294 13.36 -2.64 -8.68
N ASP A 295 12.08 -2.92 -8.92
CA ASP A 295 11.60 -4.18 -9.49
C ASP A 295 12.14 -4.46 -10.91
N GLY A 296 12.53 -3.42 -11.66
CA GLY A 296 13.08 -3.56 -13.02
C GLY A 296 14.37 -4.37 -13.07
N PRO A 297 15.42 -4.03 -12.30
CA PRO A 297 16.63 -4.86 -12.20
C PRO A 297 16.37 -6.31 -11.81
N ILE A 298 15.44 -6.55 -10.87
CA ILE A 298 15.05 -7.91 -10.46
C ILE A 298 14.45 -8.67 -11.65
N CYS A 299 13.47 -8.07 -12.33
CA CYS A 299 12.84 -8.65 -13.50
C CYS A 299 13.88 -8.98 -14.59
N ASN A 300 14.77 -8.03 -14.91
CA ASN A 300 15.80 -8.20 -15.93
C ASN A 300 16.73 -9.38 -15.62
N THR A 301 17.09 -9.59 -14.35
CA THR A 301 17.88 -10.74 -13.93
C THR A 301 17.14 -12.05 -14.15
N LEU A 302 15.85 -12.12 -13.77
CA LEU A 302 15.10 -13.38 -13.84
C LEU A 302 14.75 -13.79 -15.27
N VAL A 303 14.53 -12.85 -16.19
CA VAL A 303 14.19 -13.16 -17.59
C VAL A 303 15.39 -13.46 -18.46
N ASP A 304 16.62 -13.24 -17.95
CA ASP A 304 17.86 -13.54 -18.68
C ASP A 304 18.16 -15.05 -18.65
N LYS A 305 18.31 -15.66 -19.82
CA LYS A 305 18.64 -17.09 -19.98
C LYS A 305 20.02 -17.47 -19.43
N SER A 306 20.91 -16.51 -19.25
CA SER A 306 22.24 -16.76 -18.69
C SER A 306 22.23 -16.78 -17.15
N ALA A 307 21.20 -16.24 -16.53
CA ALA A 307 21.00 -16.34 -15.09
C ALA A 307 20.49 -17.74 -14.73
N THR A 308 21.00 -18.31 -13.66
CA THR A 308 20.59 -19.63 -13.15
C THR A 308 20.39 -19.56 -11.65
N ASP A 309 19.40 -20.29 -11.14
CA ASP A 309 19.15 -20.43 -9.70
C ASP A 309 18.97 -19.07 -8.97
N GLN A 310 18.39 -18.08 -9.66
CA GLN A 310 18.07 -16.78 -9.12
C GLN A 310 16.58 -16.69 -8.81
N PHE A 311 16.24 -16.02 -7.72
CA PHE A 311 14.86 -15.71 -7.40
C PHE A 311 14.72 -14.28 -6.84
N GLY A 312 13.51 -13.77 -6.80
CA GLY A 312 13.22 -12.47 -6.24
C GLY A 312 11.74 -12.27 -5.93
N LEU A 313 11.46 -11.25 -5.13
CA LEU A 313 10.11 -10.78 -4.80
C LEU A 313 9.87 -9.47 -5.53
N LEU A 314 9.01 -9.47 -6.56
CA LEU A 314 8.80 -8.31 -7.42
C LEU A 314 7.36 -8.22 -7.94
N VAL A 315 7.02 -7.06 -8.49
CA VAL A 315 5.70 -6.82 -9.09
C VAL A 315 5.51 -7.70 -10.33
N TYR A 316 4.49 -8.56 -10.31
CA TYR A 316 4.17 -9.48 -11.42
C TYR A 316 4.02 -8.76 -12.75
N SER A 317 3.36 -7.61 -12.74
CA SER A 317 3.11 -6.83 -13.96
C SER A 317 4.37 -6.27 -14.65
N LYS A 318 5.57 -6.43 -14.06
CA LYS A 318 6.83 -6.09 -14.75
C LYS A 318 7.09 -7.00 -15.95
N LEU A 319 6.62 -8.24 -15.91
CA LEU A 319 6.81 -9.19 -17.03
C LEU A 319 6.22 -8.67 -18.35
N ARG A 320 5.16 -7.86 -18.32
CA ARG A 320 4.55 -7.29 -19.53
C ARG A 320 5.46 -6.35 -20.33
N SER A 321 6.46 -5.75 -19.67
CA SER A 321 7.40 -4.82 -20.31
C SER A 321 8.68 -5.48 -20.82
N VAL A 322 8.75 -6.79 -20.74
CA VAL A 322 9.90 -7.58 -21.21
C VAL A 322 9.86 -7.67 -22.73
N GLU A 323 10.93 -7.22 -23.37
CA GLU A 323 11.13 -7.40 -24.82
C GLU A 323 11.80 -8.75 -25.06
N GLU A 324 11.08 -9.67 -25.69
CA GLU A 324 11.56 -11.01 -26.02
C GLU A 324 12.75 -10.95 -26.98
N SER A 325 13.77 -11.75 -26.69
CA SER A 325 14.97 -11.89 -27.55
C SER A 325 15.55 -13.30 -27.48
N ALA A 326 16.68 -13.53 -28.17
CA ALA A 326 17.38 -14.80 -28.09
C ALA A 326 17.86 -15.14 -26.68
N THR A 327 18.13 -14.14 -25.84
CA THR A 327 18.69 -14.28 -24.48
C THR A 327 17.73 -13.88 -23.36
N VAL A 328 16.59 -13.24 -23.66
CA VAL A 328 15.63 -12.70 -22.71
C VAL A 328 14.24 -13.23 -23.03
N SER A 329 13.55 -13.79 -22.05
CA SER A 329 12.17 -14.28 -22.22
C SER A 329 11.43 -14.37 -20.88
N VAL A 330 10.14 -14.01 -20.88
CA VAL A 330 9.25 -14.27 -19.75
C VAL A 330 9.08 -15.76 -19.48
N ASN A 331 9.28 -16.60 -20.49
CA ASN A 331 9.23 -18.07 -20.32
C ASN A 331 10.39 -18.64 -19.48
N ASN A 332 11.40 -17.83 -19.17
CA ASN A 332 12.48 -18.22 -18.25
C ASN A 332 12.11 -18.07 -16.78
N VAL A 333 10.90 -17.60 -16.48
CA VAL A 333 10.46 -17.25 -15.12
C VAL A 333 9.28 -18.10 -14.72
N ASN A 334 9.36 -18.70 -13.54
CA ASN A 334 8.25 -19.33 -12.85
C ASN A 334 7.79 -18.45 -11.68
N VAL A 335 6.49 -18.46 -11.40
CA VAL A 335 5.90 -17.91 -10.18
C VAL A 335 5.76 -19.05 -9.17
N ALA A 336 6.40 -18.95 -8.03
CA ALA A 336 6.43 -20.04 -7.05
C ALA A 336 5.04 -20.49 -6.61
N ALA A 337 4.16 -19.54 -6.27
CA ALA A 337 2.80 -19.83 -5.83
C ALA A 337 1.87 -20.46 -6.90
N TYR A 338 2.30 -20.52 -8.16
CA TYR A 338 1.52 -21.12 -9.25
C TYR A 338 1.89 -22.60 -9.48
N GLN A 339 2.85 -23.11 -8.72
CA GLN A 339 3.24 -24.52 -8.80
C GLN A 339 2.28 -25.40 -8.01
N ASP A 340 2.00 -26.58 -8.55
CA ASP A 340 1.24 -27.59 -7.82
C ASP A 340 2.02 -28.01 -6.56
N GLY A 341 1.36 -27.94 -5.40
CA GLY A 341 1.95 -28.34 -4.13
C GLY A 341 2.76 -27.27 -3.42
N TYR A 342 2.84 -26.03 -3.95
CA TYR A 342 3.49 -24.94 -3.23
C TYR A 342 2.83 -24.68 -1.88
N THR A 343 3.66 -24.42 -0.84
CA THR A 343 3.20 -24.25 0.53
C THR A 343 3.67 -22.91 1.12
N GLY A 344 2.77 -22.21 1.77
CA GLY A 344 3.02 -20.96 2.53
C GLY A 344 2.80 -19.68 1.71
N ILE A 345 3.55 -18.64 2.03
CA ILE A 345 3.38 -17.27 1.48
C ILE A 345 4.05 -17.16 0.12
N GLY A 346 3.27 -16.95 -0.94
CA GLY A 346 3.77 -16.76 -2.31
C GLY A 346 4.01 -15.31 -2.73
N GLY A 347 3.64 -14.36 -1.90
CA GLY A 347 3.73 -12.93 -2.16
C GLY A 347 2.69 -12.13 -1.38
N PHE A 348 2.45 -10.89 -1.79
CA PHE A 348 1.45 -10.02 -1.16
C PHE A 348 0.81 -9.06 -2.15
N GLY A 349 -0.42 -8.63 -1.83
CA GLY A 349 -1.15 -7.59 -2.55
C GLY A 349 -1.01 -6.23 -1.87
N TYR A 350 -1.07 -5.16 -2.65
CA TYR A 350 -1.15 -3.79 -2.16
C TYR A 350 -1.95 -2.92 -3.12
N CYS A 351 -2.54 -1.85 -2.62
CA CYS A 351 -3.36 -0.95 -3.42
C CYS A 351 -2.62 0.33 -3.80
N HIS A 352 -3.00 0.91 -4.92
CA HIS A 352 -2.82 2.32 -5.21
C HIS A 352 -4.08 3.06 -4.80
N TYR A 353 -3.93 4.09 -3.98
CA TYR A 353 -5.01 4.93 -3.49
C TYR A 353 -4.94 6.32 -4.10
N LEU A 354 -6.10 6.93 -4.29
CA LEU A 354 -6.27 8.27 -4.86
C LEU A 354 -6.71 9.25 -3.79
N PHE A 355 -6.10 10.44 -3.79
CA PHE A 355 -6.43 11.51 -2.87
C PHE A 355 -6.38 12.88 -3.55
N VAL A 356 -7.20 13.80 -3.09
CA VAL A 356 -7.06 15.24 -3.36
C VAL A 356 -6.10 15.82 -2.31
N THR A 357 -5.23 16.77 -2.67
CA THR A 357 -4.44 17.48 -1.66
C THR A 357 -5.31 18.54 -0.95
N ASP A 358 -5.19 18.70 0.38
CA ASP A 358 -6.05 19.60 1.15
C ASP A 358 -5.96 21.06 0.67
N ASN A 359 -4.80 21.48 0.18
CA ASN A 359 -4.56 22.81 -0.40
C ASN A 359 -4.53 22.81 -1.94
N SER A 360 -5.27 21.89 -2.58
CA SER A 360 -5.32 21.73 -4.03
C SER A 360 -5.57 23.04 -4.77
N PRO A 361 -4.78 23.34 -5.82
CA PRO A 361 -5.04 24.50 -6.68
C PRO A 361 -6.22 24.27 -7.64
N LEU A 362 -6.59 23.03 -7.91
CA LEU A 362 -7.63 22.63 -8.86
C LEU A 362 -8.47 21.46 -8.30
N PRO A 363 -9.18 21.66 -7.17
CA PRO A 363 -9.88 20.57 -6.48
C PRO A 363 -11.04 19.97 -7.28
N TRP A 364 -11.81 20.75 -8.05
CA TRP A 364 -12.86 20.22 -8.92
C TRP A 364 -12.29 19.32 -10.00
N THR A 365 -11.19 19.76 -10.61
CA THR A 365 -10.50 19.02 -11.67
C THR A 365 -9.87 17.73 -11.12
N ALA A 366 -9.34 17.77 -9.90
CA ALA A 366 -8.84 16.59 -9.20
C ALA A 366 -9.97 15.58 -8.95
N CYS A 367 -11.12 16.01 -8.41
CA CYS A 367 -12.30 15.15 -8.21
C CYS A 367 -12.80 14.56 -9.54
N ALA A 368 -12.91 15.36 -10.59
CA ALA A 368 -13.35 14.89 -11.90
C ALA A 368 -12.38 13.87 -12.51
N PHE A 369 -11.07 14.08 -12.39
CA PHE A 369 -10.08 13.14 -12.90
C PHE A 369 -10.08 11.83 -12.10
N ILE A 370 -10.22 11.88 -10.78
CA ILE A 370 -10.38 10.70 -9.92
C ILE A 370 -11.64 9.92 -10.33
N ALA A 371 -12.78 10.60 -10.49
CA ALA A 371 -14.02 9.96 -10.93
C ALA A 371 -13.89 9.36 -12.34
N TYR A 372 -13.25 10.04 -13.28
CA TYR A 372 -12.98 9.52 -14.62
C TYR A 372 -12.18 8.22 -14.58
N MET A 373 -11.10 8.18 -13.82
CA MET A 373 -10.24 6.99 -13.70
C MET A 373 -10.93 5.80 -13.03
N THR A 374 -11.86 6.05 -12.10
CA THR A 374 -12.46 4.98 -11.28
C THR A 374 -13.84 4.55 -11.75
N CYS A 375 -14.52 5.37 -12.57
CA CYS A 375 -15.89 5.12 -13.00
C CYS A 375 -16.03 4.81 -14.49
N THR A 376 -14.96 4.90 -15.29
CA THR A 376 -15.02 4.64 -16.74
C THR A 376 -13.94 3.64 -17.18
N GLU A 377 -14.27 2.82 -18.21
CA GLU A 377 -13.29 1.91 -18.82
C GLU A 377 -12.14 2.68 -19.48
N ASP A 378 -12.45 3.77 -20.19
CA ASP A 378 -11.45 4.62 -20.85
C ASP A 378 -10.51 5.26 -19.84
N GLY A 379 -11.04 5.75 -18.72
CA GLY A 379 -10.26 6.35 -17.63
C GLY A 379 -9.35 5.34 -16.95
N PHE A 380 -9.83 4.11 -16.76
CA PHE A 380 -9.02 3.02 -16.20
C PHE A 380 -8.03 2.41 -17.19
N SER A 381 -8.22 2.60 -18.50
CA SER A 381 -7.42 1.94 -19.54
C SER A 381 -5.92 2.19 -19.43
N ALA A 382 -5.50 3.37 -18.96
CA ALA A 382 -4.10 3.69 -18.71
C ALA A 382 -3.48 2.83 -17.59
N TRP A 383 -4.28 2.29 -16.69
CA TRP A 383 -3.87 1.53 -15.51
C TRP A 383 -4.00 0.03 -15.69
N GLY A 384 -5.13 -0.41 -16.25
CA GLY A 384 -5.51 -1.82 -16.36
C GLY A 384 -5.10 -2.50 -17.66
N LYS A 385 -4.87 -1.73 -18.73
CA LYS A 385 -4.47 -2.31 -20.01
C LYS A 385 -3.12 -3.02 -19.90
N ASP A 386 -3.05 -4.22 -20.45
CA ASP A 386 -1.84 -5.06 -20.42
C ASP A 386 -1.38 -5.48 -18.99
N MET A 387 -2.28 -5.54 -18.05
CA MET A 387 -1.98 -6.01 -16.70
C MET A 387 -2.01 -7.54 -16.52
N GLY A 388 -2.16 -8.26 -17.62
CA GLY A 388 -2.10 -9.73 -17.62
C GLY A 388 -3.40 -10.38 -17.19
#